data_a80a6ee66e756e3cbc5a061009709ac5
#
_entry.id   a80a6ee66e756e3cbc5a061009709ac5
#
_cell.length_a   1.000
_cell.length_b   1.000
_cell.length_c   1.000
_cell.angle_alpha   90.00
_cell.angle_beta   90.00
_cell.angle_gamma   90.00
#
_symmetry.space_group_name_H-M   'P 1'
#
loop_
_entity.id
_entity.type
_entity.pdbx_description
1 polymer ?
#
loop_
_entity_poly.entity_id
_entity_poly.type
_entity_poly.pdbx_seq_one_letter_code
_entity_poly.pdbx_strand_id
1 'polypeptide(L)'
;MNWRLSHYRVEDPIGIGSFATVYRAVDERLDDTVAIKILAENHSLNPEIRERFIAEGRSLRRVGGAHVAAIHDIGESAEQQPYLVLEYADRRSLDDRVAWLRDQGWRASPADLLAVARPLAAGVEAVHRARLVHRDLSPRNLLLASGAHSSPGDEGTSGSSLVRDDERLLLADLGMCKDLALNSGLTVAGGTSGFRPPEQDAVGVVNTQADIWAMSALLTWLAEGAAIPPELRRVLSRGMSVRPERRQLGAQAWLREVEAALAPPAPTAPVDSAPAAPPDPPRPTRAWRSRAAAIGAVLLALSGALTLGLWLGDEPAPPAAVAGASISISGPSEIDVGEEAIFTATVDGVTSWSWSLPTQRFVTDSAEVTMVATSPGTGEVVLRSRTSDGVELEARHIVRVVE
;
A
#
# COMPACT_ATOMS: atom_id res chain seq x y z
N MET A 1 -15.87 21.57 -17.48
CA MET A 1 -15.26 22.79 -18.05
C MET A 1 -14.20 22.34 -19.03
N ASN A 2 -14.36 22.65 -20.33
CA ASN A 2 -13.32 22.29 -21.31
C ASN A 2 -12.31 23.44 -21.42
N TRP A 3 -11.03 23.15 -21.16
CA TRP A 3 -9.91 24.08 -21.29
C TRP A 3 -8.78 23.41 -22.05
N ARG A 4 -7.77 24.18 -22.47
CA ARG A 4 -6.66 23.66 -23.29
C ARG A 4 -5.35 23.68 -22.55
N LEU A 5 -4.61 22.57 -22.68
CA LEU A 5 -3.25 22.44 -22.22
C LEU A 5 -2.39 22.04 -23.43
N SER A 6 -1.68 23.00 -24.02
CA SER A 6 -1.00 22.80 -25.30
C SER A 6 -2.02 22.37 -26.40
N HIS A 7 -1.86 21.21 -26.98
CA HIS A 7 -2.75 20.62 -27.99
C HIS A 7 -3.74 19.60 -27.38
N TYR A 8 -3.78 19.49 -26.06
CA TYR A 8 -4.73 18.63 -25.37
C TYR A 8 -5.97 19.44 -24.98
N ARG A 9 -7.14 18.94 -25.35
CA ARG A 9 -8.42 19.44 -24.86
C ARG A 9 -8.77 18.70 -23.57
N VAL A 10 -8.56 19.38 -22.44
CA VAL A 10 -8.80 18.83 -21.10
C VAL A 10 -10.28 18.87 -20.77
N GLU A 11 -10.80 17.78 -20.27
CA GLU A 11 -12.21 17.58 -19.93
C GLU A 11 -12.40 17.51 -18.40
N ASP A 12 -13.16 16.53 -17.92
CA ASP A 12 -13.49 16.40 -16.51
C ASP A 12 -12.37 15.71 -15.71
N PRO A 13 -12.21 16.04 -14.43
CA PRO A 13 -11.31 15.32 -13.54
C PRO A 13 -11.82 13.89 -13.33
N ILE A 14 -10.93 12.93 -13.45
CA ILE A 14 -11.19 11.49 -13.24
C ILE A 14 -10.55 10.97 -11.97
N GLY A 15 -9.65 11.73 -11.36
CA GLY A 15 -9.03 11.42 -10.07
C GLY A 15 -8.47 12.67 -9.41
N ILE A 16 -8.80 12.86 -8.12
CA ILE A 16 -8.31 13.98 -7.32
C ILE A 16 -7.47 13.39 -6.19
N GLY A 17 -6.17 13.66 -6.21
CA GLY A 17 -5.22 13.25 -5.18
C GLY A 17 -4.65 14.47 -4.44
N SER A 18 -3.95 14.23 -3.35
CA SER A 18 -3.30 15.28 -2.56
C SER A 18 -2.17 16.00 -3.29
N PHE A 19 -1.52 15.34 -4.26
CA PHE A 19 -0.37 15.89 -4.99
C PHE A 19 -0.68 16.31 -6.41
N ALA A 20 -1.64 15.64 -7.02
CA ALA A 20 -1.95 15.86 -8.42
C ALA A 20 -3.42 15.55 -8.69
N THR A 21 -3.96 16.21 -9.70
CA THR A 21 -5.28 15.88 -10.25
C THR A 21 -5.09 15.23 -11.60
N VAL A 22 -5.86 14.18 -11.87
CA VAL A 22 -5.87 13.45 -13.13
C VAL A 22 -7.13 13.82 -13.89
N TYR A 23 -6.97 14.25 -15.12
CA TYR A 23 -8.04 14.65 -16.03
C TYR A 23 -8.13 13.70 -17.21
N ARG A 24 -9.34 13.46 -17.70
CA ARG A 24 -9.54 12.94 -19.04
C ARG A 24 -9.26 14.07 -20.04
N ALA A 25 -8.56 13.77 -21.14
CA ALA A 25 -8.28 14.73 -22.19
C ALA A 25 -8.28 14.05 -23.57
N VAL A 26 -8.39 14.87 -24.62
CA VAL A 26 -8.26 14.43 -26.00
C VAL A 26 -7.03 15.11 -26.60
N ASP A 27 -6.10 14.30 -27.11
CA ASP A 27 -5.01 14.77 -27.96
C ASP A 27 -5.59 15.15 -29.32
N GLU A 28 -5.70 16.47 -29.61
CA GLU A 28 -6.30 16.98 -30.84
C GLU A 28 -5.43 16.75 -32.09
N ARG A 29 -4.18 16.31 -31.93
CA ARG A 29 -3.28 15.97 -33.04
C ARG A 29 -3.40 14.51 -33.49
N LEU A 30 -3.61 13.63 -32.51
CA LEU A 30 -3.69 12.20 -32.73
C LEU A 30 -5.14 11.67 -32.73
N ASP A 31 -6.10 12.52 -32.35
CA ASP A 31 -7.52 12.17 -32.13
C ASP A 31 -7.66 10.98 -31.17
N ASP A 32 -6.86 10.99 -30.11
CA ASP A 32 -6.80 9.92 -29.12
C ASP A 32 -7.17 10.43 -27.72
N THR A 33 -7.73 9.57 -26.90
CA THR A 33 -8.08 9.88 -25.50
C THR A 33 -6.92 9.54 -24.58
N VAL A 34 -6.50 10.51 -23.77
CA VAL A 34 -5.39 10.38 -22.83
C VAL A 34 -5.82 10.78 -21.42
N ALA A 35 -5.04 10.36 -20.42
CA ALA A 35 -5.15 10.86 -19.06
C ALA A 35 -4.02 11.88 -18.80
N ILE A 36 -4.34 13.05 -18.26
CA ILE A 36 -3.36 14.07 -17.93
C ILE A 36 -3.30 14.22 -16.41
N LYS A 37 -2.16 13.86 -15.83
CA LYS A 37 -1.86 14.02 -14.39
C LYS A 37 -1.11 15.34 -14.21
N ILE A 38 -1.73 16.33 -13.57
CA ILE A 38 -1.16 17.67 -13.34
C ILE A 38 -0.80 17.78 -11.87
N LEU A 39 0.43 18.19 -11.57
CA LEU A 39 0.88 18.47 -10.21
C LEU A 39 0.06 19.64 -9.63
N ALA A 40 -0.42 19.49 -8.39
CA ALA A 40 -1.20 20.54 -7.75
C ALA A 40 -0.38 21.83 -7.57
N GLU A 41 -1.03 22.97 -7.65
CA GLU A 41 -0.40 24.30 -7.66
C GLU A 41 0.50 24.53 -6.44
N ASN A 42 0.00 24.21 -5.24
CA ASN A 42 0.76 24.35 -3.99
C ASN A 42 2.04 23.51 -3.96
N HIS A 43 2.09 22.40 -4.70
CA HIS A 43 3.26 21.53 -4.81
C HIS A 43 4.19 21.92 -5.96
N SER A 44 3.66 22.58 -7.00
CA SER A 44 4.44 23.02 -8.15
C SER A 44 5.45 24.13 -7.82
N LEU A 45 5.21 24.86 -6.72
CA LEU A 45 6.12 25.88 -6.18
C LEU A 45 7.31 25.27 -5.42
N ASN A 46 7.26 23.99 -5.03
CA ASN A 46 8.37 23.33 -4.38
C ASN A 46 9.27 22.64 -5.42
N PRO A 47 10.54 23.09 -5.60
CA PRO A 47 11.43 22.56 -6.63
C PRO A 47 11.69 21.04 -6.46
N GLU A 48 11.79 20.56 -5.23
CA GLU A 48 12.07 19.15 -4.95
C GLU A 48 10.90 18.24 -5.36
N ILE A 49 9.66 18.63 -5.02
CA ILE A 49 8.45 17.90 -5.42
C ILE A 49 8.31 17.92 -6.95
N ARG A 50 8.54 19.07 -7.56
CA ARG A 50 8.50 19.24 -9.00
C ARG A 50 9.51 18.34 -9.73
N GLU A 51 10.78 18.36 -9.31
CA GLU A 51 11.81 17.49 -9.91
C GLU A 51 11.47 16.02 -9.78
N ARG A 52 10.96 15.60 -8.63
CA ARG A 52 10.58 14.19 -8.42
C ARG A 52 9.38 13.79 -9.27
N PHE A 53 8.37 14.65 -9.41
CA PHE A 53 7.24 14.39 -10.30
C PHE A 53 7.71 14.15 -11.74
N ILE A 54 8.63 14.98 -12.23
CA ILE A 54 9.23 14.83 -13.56
C ILE A 54 10.10 13.57 -13.64
N ALA A 55 10.87 13.27 -12.59
CA ALA A 55 11.72 12.08 -12.50
C ALA A 55 10.89 10.79 -12.47
N GLU A 56 9.72 10.79 -11.80
CA GLU A 56 8.73 9.72 -11.85
C GLU A 56 8.28 9.46 -13.27
N GLY A 57 7.84 10.51 -13.99
CA GLY A 57 7.46 10.40 -15.38
C GLY A 57 8.57 9.83 -16.27
N ARG A 58 9.80 10.32 -16.13
CA ARG A 58 10.96 9.80 -16.87
C ARG A 58 11.28 8.35 -16.53
N SER A 59 11.06 7.95 -15.29
CA SER A 59 11.28 6.57 -14.83
C SER A 59 10.22 5.63 -15.36
N LEU A 60 8.94 6.00 -15.29
CA LEU A 60 7.82 5.25 -15.87
C LEU A 60 7.99 5.05 -17.38
N ARG A 61 8.44 6.07 -18.12
CA ARG A 61 8.68 5.95 -19.57
C ARG A 61 9.71 4.87 -19.93
N ARG A 62 10.59 4.49 -19.01
CA ARG A 62 11.56 3.39 -19.18
C ARG A 62 10.99 2.02 -18.85
N VAL A 63 9.85 1.98 -18.15
CA VAL A 63 9.16 0.74 -17.82
C VAL A 63 8.29 0.35 -19.00
N GLY A 64 8.80 -0.47 -19.88
CA GLY A 64 8.00 -1.07 -20.95
C GLY A 64 7.24 -2.30 -20.46
N GLY A 65 5.97 -2.45 -20.84
CA GLY A 65 5.19 -3.64 -20.50
C GLY A 65 3.70 -3.47 -20.80
N ALA A 66 3.05 -4.54 -21.25
CA ALA A 66 1.62 -4.54 -21.55
C ALA A 66 0.72 -4.26 -20.32
N HIS A 67 1.27 -4.39 -19.13
CA HIS A 67 0.55 -4.26 -17.87
C HIS A 67 1.04 -3.08 -17.00
N VAL A 68 1.66 -2.07 -17.63
CA VAL A 68 2.04 -0.81 -16.98
C VAL A 68 1.48 0.33 -17.84
N ALA A 69 0.78 1.28 -17.22
CA ALA A 69 0.23 2.42 -17.93
C ALA A 69 1.34 3.21 -18.63
N ALA A 70 1.20 3.37 -19.95
CA ALA A 70 2.22 4.04 -20.76
C ALA A 70 2.24 5.55 -20.49
N ILE A 71 3.44 6.15 -20.54
CA ILE A 71 3.60 7.61 -20.61
C ILE A 71 3.83 8.02 -22.05
N HIS A 72 2.96 8.90 -22.53
CA HIS A 72 3.04 9.45 -23.88
C HIS A 72 3.91 10.70 -23.93
N ASP A 73 3.71 11.64 -22.96
CA ASP A 73 4.43 12.91 -22.94
C ASP A 73 4.61 13.47 -21.53
N ILE A 74 5.52 14.43 -21.38
CA ILE A 74 5.77 15.22 -20.17
C ILE A 74 5.84 16.68 -20.58
N GLY A 75 5.06 17.54 -19.96
CA GLY A 75 5.04 18.96 -20.26
C GLY A 75 4.87 19.84 -19.03
N GLU A 76 4.68 21.13 -19.31
CA GLU A 76 4.49 22.17 -18.31
C GLU A 76 3.38 23.12 -18.78
N SER A 77 2.46 23.48 -17.88
CA SER A 77 1.39 24.45 -18.15
C SER A 77 1.92 25.89 -18.21
N ALA A 78 1.08 26.81 -18.63
CA ALA A 78 1.41 28.25 -18.62
C ALA A 78 1.69 28.79 -17.22
N GLU A 79 1.08 28.15 -16.19
CA GLU A 79 1.26 28.45 -14.78
C GLU A 79 2.45 27.68 -14.17
N GLN A 80 3.32 27.12 -15.03
CA GLN A 80 4.50 26.35 -14.62
C GLN A 80 4.21 25.08 -13.81
N GLN A 81 3.00 24.50 -13.93
CA GLN A 81 2.67 23.23 -13.33
C GLN A 81 3.13 22.09 -14.26
N PRO A 82 4.01 21.17 -13.80
CA PRO A 82 4.37 20.02 -14.60
C PRO A 82 3.20 19.05 -14.73
N TYR A 83 3.07 18.43 -15.90
CA TYR A 83 2.06 17.40 -16.15
C TYR A 83 2.66 16.20 -16.89
N LEU A 84 2.01 15.05 -16.69
CA LEU A 84 2.30 13.80 -17.38
C LEU A 84 1.10 13.44 -18.26
N VAL A 85 1.34 13.08 -19.51
CA VAL A 85 0.33 12.52 -20.40
C VAL A 85 0.46 11.01 -20.38
N LEU A 86 -0.59 10.35 -19.97
CA LEU A 86 -0.65 8.92 -19.67
C LEU A 86 -1.67 8.23 -20.57
N GLU A 87 -1.50 6.95 -20.74
CA GLU A 87 -2.53 6.08 -21.28
C GLU A 87 -3.82 6.19 -20.48
N TYR A 88 -4.95 6.36 -21.18
CA TYR A 88 -6.26 6.43 -20.57
C TYR A 88 -6.86 5.04 -20.36
N ALA A 89 -7.18 4.72 -19.12
CA ALA A 89 -7.88 3.49 -18.76
C ALA A 89 -9.40 3.76 -18.71
N ASP A 90 -10.13 3.30 -19.70
CA ASP A 90 -11.54 3.63 -19.93
C ASP A 90 -12.53 2.81 -19.09
N ARG A 91 -12.03 1.82 -18.32
CA ARG A 91 -12.85 0.87 -17.53
C ARG A 91 -12.75 1.08 -16.02
N ARG A 92 -12.19 2.20 -15.58
CA ARG A 92 -11.99 2.59 -14.18
C ARG A 92 -10.95 1.71 -13.43
N SER A 93 -10.94 1.82 -12.09
CA SER A 93 -10.03 1.05 -11.24
C SER A 93 -10.58 -0.34 -10.89
N LEU A 94 -9.68 -1.22 -10.45
CA LEU A 94 -10.05 -2.50 -9.87
C LEU A 94 -10.88 -2.33 -8.58
N ASP A 95 -10.60 -1.26 -7.80
CA ASP A 95 -11.37 -0.91 -6.60
C ASP A 95 -12.84 -0.65 -6.94
N ASP A 96 -13.10 0.22 -7.92
CA ASP A 96 -14.45 0.52 -8.38
C ASP A 96 -15.19 -0.72 -8.91
N ARG A 97 -14.47 -1.55 -9.69
CA ARG A 97 -15.03 -2.78 -10.26
C ARG A 97 -15.40 -3.78 -9.17
N VAL A 98 -14.54 -4.02 -8.21
CA VAL A 98 -14.77 -4.96 -7.10
C VAL A 98 -15.88 -4.46 -6.19
N ALA A 99 -15.92 -3.16 -5.87
CA ALA A 99 -17.01 -2.57 -5.09
C ALA A 99 -18.36 -2.83 -5.77
N TRP A 100 -18.47 -2.49 -7.06
CA TRP A 100 -19.69 -2.72 -7.84
C TRP A 100 -20.11 -4.18 -7.90
N LEU A 101 -19.17 -5.12 -8.08
CA LEU A 101 -19.46 -6.56 -8.10
C LEU A 101 -19.89 -7.09 -6.73
N ARG A 102 -19.23 -6.63 -5.64
CA ARG A 102 -19.55 -7.04 -4.27
C ARG A 102 -20.96 -6.61 -3.85
N ASP A 103 -21.40 -5.44 -4.28
CA ASP A 103 -22.78 -4.96 -4.07
C ASP A 103 -23.82 -5.89 -4.71
N GLN A 104 -23.43 -6.66 -5.72
CA GLN A 104 -24.25 -7.69 -6.37
C GLN A 104 -24.06 -9.10 -5.79
N GLY A 105 -23.36 -9.22 -4.67
CA GLY A 105 -23.13 -10.49 -4.00
C GLY A 105 -21.98 -11.34 -4.58
N TRP A 106 -21.19 -10.78 -5.51
CA TRP A 106 -20.05 -11.47 -6.09
C TRP A 106 -18.98 -11.83 -5.05
N ARG A 107 -18.31 -12.94 -5.28
CA ARG A 107 -17.14 -13.40 -4.55
C ARG A 107 -16.11 -13.90 -5.55
N ALA A 108 -14.84 -13.63 -5.28
CA ALA A 108 -13.76 -14.01 -6.18
C ALA A 108 -13.68 -15.53 -6.37
N SER A 109 -13.68 -15.96 -7.61
CA SER A 109 -13.36 -17.32 -8.01
C SER A 109 -11.83 -17.50 -8.16
N PRO A 110 -11.31 -18.74 -8.22
CA PRO A 110 -9.92 -18.98 -8.58
C PRO A 110 -9.50 -18.34 -9.91
N ALA A 111 -10.42 -18.30 -10.89
CA ALA A 111 -10.19 -17.66 -12.18
C ALA A 111 -10.04 -16.14 -12.05
N ASP A 112 -10.88 -15.49 -11.23
CA ASP A 112 -10.78 -14.05 -10.94
C ASP A 112 -9.46 -13.70 -10.27
N LEU A 113 -9.01 -14.51 -9.30
CA LEU A 113 -7.73 -14.32 -8.63
C LEU A 113 -6.55 -14.41 -9.61
N LEU A 114 -6.57 -15.38 -10.52
CA LEU A 114 -5.53 -15.53 -11.55
C LEU A 114 -5.58 -14.43 -12.60
N ALA A 115 -6.79 -13.97 -12.98
CA ALA A 115 -6.97 -12.87 -13.93
C ALA A 115 -6.36 -11.54 -13.43
N VAL A 116 -6.21 -11.39 -12.12
CA VAL A 116 -5.49 -10.26 -11.51
C VAL A 116 -4.03 -10.61 -11.23
N ALA A 117 -3.74 -11.80 -10.68
CA ALA A 117 -2.38 -12.16 -10.25
C ALA A 117 -1.38 -12.17 -11.40
N ARG A 118 -1.76 -12.66 -12.58
CA ARG A 118 -0.88 -12.77 -13.76
C ARG A 118 -0.44 -11.39 -14.28
N PRO A 119 -1.35 -10.48 -14.65
CA PRO A 119 -0.97 -9.16 -15.14
C PRO A 119 -0.28 -8.32 -14.04
N LEU A 120 -0.70 -8.44 -12.78
CA LEU A 120 -0.06 -7.79 -11.65
C LEU A 120 1.42 -8.22 -11.53
N ALA A 121 1.69 -9.53 -11.57
CA ALA A 121 3.05 -10.04 -11.48
C ALA A 121 3.90 -9.63 -12.71
N ALA A 122 3.32 -9.62 -13.90
CA ALA A 122 4.01 -9.18 -15.12
C ALA A 122 4.37 -7.69 -15.07
N GLY A 123 3.44 -6.84 -14.60
CA GLY A 123 3.68 -5.40 -14.45
C GLY A 123 4.72 -5.09 -13.37
N VAL A 124 4.62 -5.72 -12.19
CA VAL A 124 5.61 -5.54 -11.11
C VAL A 124 7.00 -6.03 -11.55
N GLU A 125 7.08 -7.14 -12.26
CA GLU A 125 8.34 -7.64 -12.83
C GLU A 125 8.95 -6.64 -13.82
N ALA A 126 8.13 -5.96 -14.65
CA ALA A 126 8.61 -4.93 -15.57
C ALA A 126 9.18 -3.73 -14.80
N VAL A 127 8.52 -3.29 -13.72
CA VAL A 127 9.01 -2.24 -12.82
C VAL A 127 10.34 -2.62 -12.18
N HIS A 128 10.44 -3.84 -11.63
CA HIS A 128 11.66 -4.33 -10.98
C HIS A 128 12.84 -4.49 -11.96
N ARG A 129 12.59 -4.95 -13.19
CA ARG A 129 13.63 -4.99 -14.25
C ARG A 129 14.16 -3.62 -14.61
N ALA A 130 13.33 -2.58 -14.52
CA ALA A 130 13.77 -1.19 -14.66
C ALA A 130 14.51 -0.64 -13.43
N ARG A 131 14.80 -1.50 -12.42
CA ARG A 131 15.41 -1.16 -11.13
C ARG A 131 14.60 -0.13 -10.32
N LEU A 132 13.28 -0.23 -10.43
CA LEU A 132 12.33 0.58 -9.68
C LEU A 132 11.55 -0.29 -8.71
N VAL A 133 10.94 0.33 -7.72
CA VAL A 133 9.99 -0.26 -6.79
C VAL A 133 8.70 0.55 -6.90
N HIS A 134 7.55 -0.12 -6.97
CA HIS A 134 6.27 0.58 -7.17
C HIS A 134 5.84 1.35 -5.92
N ARG A 135 5.94 0.73 -4.73
CA ARG A 135 5.72 1.33 -3.40
C ARG A 135 4.29 1.74 -3.06
N ASP A 136 3.39 1.82 -4.01
CA ASP A 136 1.99 2.24 -3.82
C ASP A 136 1.01 1.31 -4.55
N LEU A 137 1.27 -0.01 -4.54
CA LEU A 137 0.33 -0.98 -5.09
C LEU A 137 -0.92 -1.03 -4.22
N SER A 138 -2.07 -0.72 -4.84
CA SER A 138 -3.39 -0.78 -4.22
C SER A 138 -4.44 -1.02 -5.30
N PRO A 139 -5.67 -1.44 -4.95
CA PRO A 139 -6.74 -1.65 -5.94
C PRO A 139 -7.08 -0.41 -6.77
N ARG A 140 -6.83 0.79 -6.26
CA ARG A 140 -7.06 2.06 -6.95
C ARG A 140 -6.02 2.36 -8.02
N ASN A 141 -4.80 1.84 -7.85
CA ASN A 141 -3.70 2.00 -8.79
C ASN A 141 -3.60 0.83 -9.79
N LEU A 142 -4.57 -0.09 -9.76
CA LEU A 142 -4.79 -1.09 -10.77
C LEU A 142 -5.98 -0.66 -11.64
N LEU A 143 -5.69 -0.27 -12.86
CA LEU A 143 -6.69 0.25 -13.79
C LEU A 143 -7.09 -0.81 -14.81
N LEU A 144 -8.33 -0.76 -15.26
CA LEU A 144 -8.85 -1.60 -16.33
C LEU A 144 -8.98 -0.76 -17.60
N ALA A 145 -8.42 -1.23 -18.68
CA ALA A 145 -8.48 -0.60 -19.98
C ALA A 145 -9.01 -1.59 -21.03
N SER A 146 -9.68 -1.07 -22.05
CA SER A 146 -9.99 -1.87 -23.23
C SER A 146 -8.73 -2.45 -23.84
N GLY A 147 -8.69 -3.76 -24.10
CA GLY A 147 -7.60 -4.45 -24.77
C GLY A 147 -7.68 -4.23 -26.28
N ALA A 148 -6.55 -3.93 -26.93
CA ALA A 148 -6.48 -4.13 -28.35
C ALA A 148 -6.59 -5.65 -28.60
N HIS A 149 -7.57 -6.04 -29.41
CA HIS A 149 -7.98 -7.39 -29.79
C HIS A 149 -6.95 -8.48 -29.47
N SER A 150 -7.36 -9.41 -28.60
CA SER A 150 -6.65 -10.68 -28.42
C SER A 150 -6.37 -11.27 -29.80
N SER A 151 -5.12 -11.60 -30.10
CA SER A 151 -4.79 -12.30 -31.35
C SER A 151 -5.63 -13.56 -31.44
N PRO A 152 -6.18 -13.91 -32.65
CA PRO A 152 -6.92 -15.17 -32.83
C PRO A 152 -5.97 -16.34 -32.57
N GLY A 153 -6.06 -16.96 -31.43
CA GLY A 153 -5.18 -18.05 -30.96
C GLY A 153 -4.91 -18.02 -29.46
N ASP A 154 -5.14 -16.93 -28.76
CA ASP A 154 -5.19 -16.89 -27.30
C ASP A 154 -6.64 -17.23 -26.88
N GLU A 155 -6.97 -18.52 -26.95
CA GLU A 155 -8.18 -19.04 -26.31
C GLU A 155 -7.96 -18.83 -24.81
N GLY A 156 -8.32 -17.59 -24.38
CA GLY A 156 -8.26 -17.16 -23.01
C GLY A 156 -8.99 -18.15 -22.14
N THR A 157 -8.32 -18.64 -21.13
CA THR A 157 -8.89 -19.33 -19.97
C THR A 157 -9.87 -18.39 -19.26
N SER A 158 -10.87 -17.89 -19.97
CA SER A 158 -11.81 -16.92 -19.49
C SER A 158 -12.96 -17.59 -18.75
N GLY A 159 -12.74 -17.77 -17.48
CA GLY A 159 -13.74 -18.02 -16.48
C GLY A 159 -13.82 -16.88 -15.47
N SER A 160 -13.16 -15.72 -15.75
CA SER A 160 -13.18 -14.57 -14.88
C SER A 160 -14.37 -13.66 -15.17
N SER A 161 -15.10 -13.31 -14.13
CA SER A 161 -16.13 -12.27 -14.16
C SER A 161 -15.57 -10.88 -13.82
N LEU A 162 -14.37 -10.79 -13.28
CA LEU A 162 -13.72 -9.59 -12.78
C LEU A 162 -12.99 -8.81 -13.88
N VAL A 163 -12.14 -9.50 -14.65
CA VAL A 163 -11.44 -8.95 -15.82
C VAL A 163 -11.96 -9.66 -17.05
N ARG A 164 -12.53 -8.93 -17.98
CA ARG A 164 -13.14 -9.46 -19.20
C ARG A 164 -12.08 -9.74 -20.26
N ASP A 165 -12.40 -10.55 -21.26
CA ASP A 165 -11.48 -10.92 -22.34
C ASP A 165 -11.04 -9.75 -23.21
N ASP A 166 -11.91 -8.72 -23.31
CA ASP A 166 -11.64 -7.48 -24.02
C ASP A 166 -10.97 -6.41 -23.14
N GLU A 167 -10.55 -6.77 -21.94
CA GLU A 167 -9.93 -5.85 -20.96
C GLU A 167 -8.50 -6.29 -20.63
N ARG A 168 -7.68 -5.32 -20.27
CA ARG A 168 -6.36 -5.53 -19.68
C ARG A 168 -6.20 -4.74 -18.40
N LEU A 169 -5.48 -5.31 -17.45
CA LEU A 169 -5.14 -4.69 -16.19
C LEU A 169 -3.81 -3.97 -16.33
N LEU A 170 -3.77 -2.71 -15.89
CA LEU A 170 -2.63 -1.81 -15.94
C LEU A 170 -2.23 -1.36 -14.54
N LEU A 171 -0.95 -1.44 -14.24
CA LEU A 171 -0.35 -0.76 -13.09
C LEU A 171 -0.20 0.73 -13.41
N ALA A 172 -0.73 1.59 -12.56
CA ALA A 172 -0.61 3.04 -12.66
C ALA A 172 0.00 3.59 -11.36
N ASP A 173 0.56 4.78 -11.46
CA ASP A 173 1.02 5.59 -10.32
C ASP A 173 2.14 4.95 -9.49
N LEU A 174 3.40 5.11 -9.92
CA LEU A 174 4.56 4.80 -9.08
C LEU A 174 4.60 5.78 -7.90
N GLY A 175 4.53 5.27 -6.66
CA GLY A 175 4.38 6.08 -5.44
C GLY A 175 5.59 6.96 -5.05
N MET A 176 6.46 7.35 -6.00
CA MET A 176 7.68 8.11 -5.71
C MET A 176 7.42 9.49 -5.09
N CYS A 177 6.37 10.19 -5.53
CA CYS A 177 6.00 11.48 -4.95
C CYS A 177 5.39 11.35 -3.55
N LYS A 178 4.70 10.25 -3.26
CA LYS A 178 4.10 10.00 -1.92
C LYS A 178 5.17 9.70 -0.87
N ASP A 179 6.24 8.98 -1.23
CA ASP A 179 7.36 8.72 -0.32
C ASP A 179 8.09 9.99 0.10
N LEU A 180 8.10 11.01 -0.76
CA LEU A 180 8.69 12.30 -0.46
C LEU A 180 7.92 13.07 0.58
N ALA A 181 6.62 13.07 0.44
CA ALA A 181 5.75 13.74 1.39
C ALA A 181 5.85 13.10 2.79
N LEU A 182 5.97 11.77 2.87
CA LEU A 182 6.19 11.06 4.12
C LEU A 182 7.55 11.40 4.73
N ASN A 183 8.61 11.50 3.90
CA ASN A 183 9.98 11.80 4.37
C ASN A 183 10.20 13.30 4.66
N SER A 184 9.40 14.19 4.08
CA SER A 184 9.49 15.65 4.31
C SER A 184 8.48 16.16 5.34
N GLY A 185 7.81 15.27 6.09
CA GLY A 185 6.82 15.66 7.09
C GLY A 185 5.51 16.20 6.49
N LEU A 186 5.38 16.19 5.17
CA LEU A 186 4.12 16.51 4.48
C LEU A 186 3.20 15.31 4.62
N THR A 187 2.18 15.45 5.43
CA THR A 187 1.22 14.38 5.70
C THR A 187 0.37 14.13 4.48
N VAL A 188 0.62 13.01 3.80
CA VAL A 188 -0.30 12.53 2.77
C VAL A 188 -1.45 11.83 3.45
N ALA A 189 -2.53 12.55 3.69
CA ALA A 189 -3.80 11.91 4.02
C ALA A 189 -4.23 11.06 2.83
N GLY A 190 -4.26 9.72 2.99
CA GLY A 190 -4.86 8.84 2.00
C GLY A 190 -3.97 7.76 1.38
N GLY A 191 -2.96 7.25 2.08
CA GLY A 191 -2.43 5.93 1.73
C GLY A 191 -3.50 4.88 2.03
N THR A 192 -3.80 3.99 1.08
CA THR A 192 -4.75 2.88 1.28
C THR A 192 -4.17 1.97 2.36
N SER A 193 -4.65 2.13 3.62
CA SER A 193 -4.20 1.32 4.75
C SER A 193 -4.40 -0.16 4.44
N GLY A 194 -3.42 -1.01 4.79
CA GLY A 194 -3.49 -2.45 4.58
C GLY A 194 -2.66 -2.98 3.41
N PHE A 195 -2.24 -2.15 2.46
CA PHE A 195 -1.40 -2.56 1.32
C PHE A 195 0.08 -2.15 1.48
N ARG A 196 0.41 -1.41 2.52
CA ARG A 196 1.79 -1.01 2.84
C ARG A 196 2.46 -2.00 3.78
N PRO A 197 3.69 -2.41 3.50
CA PRO A 197 4.47 -3.22 4.42
C PRO A 197 5.00 -2.38 5.59
N PRO A 198 5.22 -2.99 6.77
CA PRO A 198 5.66 -2.28 7.97
C PRO A 198 7.00 -1.56 7.84
N GLU A 199 7.91 -2.06 6.98
CA GLU A 199 9.20 -1.41 6.73
C GLU A 199 9.08 -0.12 5.91
N GLN A 200 7.98 0.11 5.23
CA GLN A 200 7.75 1.34 4.48
C GLN A 200 7.30 2.50 5.36
N ASP A 201 6.77 2.22 6.55
CA ASP A 201 6.43 3.23 7.55
C ASP A 201 7.64 3.59 8.44
N ALA A 202 8.67 2.74 8.45
CA ALA A 202 9.94 3.02 9.11
C ALA A 202 10.86 3.79 8.16
N VAL A 203 11.71 4.67 8.72
CA VAL A 203 12.77 5.35 7.96
C VAL A 203 13.79 4.32 7.49
N GLY A 204 13.54 3.69 6.36
CA GLY A 204 14.33 2.59 5.84
C GLY A 204 14.38 2.53 4.30
N VAL A 205 15.33 1.77 3.79
CA VAL A 205 15.46 1.53 2.34
C VAL A 205 14.37 0.55 1.90
N VAL A 206 13.37 1.05 1.20
CA VAL A 206 12.32 0.24 0.59
C VAL A 206 12.89 -0.47 -0.63
N ASN A 207 12.82 -1.80 -0.64
CA ASN A 207 13.28 -2.65 -1.74
C ASN A 207 12.10 -3.34 -2.45
N THR A 208 12.38 -4.15 -3.46
CA THR A 208 11.38 -4.87 -4.26
C THR A 208 10.48 -5.81 -3.44
N GLN A 209 10.90 -6.18 -2.23
CA GLN A 209 10.11 -7.02 -1.33
C GLN A 209 8.87 -6.29 -0.78
N ALA A 210 8.86 -4.95 -0.78
CA ALA A 210 7.69 -4.16 -0.43
C ALA A 210 6.53 -4.43 -1.40
N ASP A 211 6.82 -4.52 -2.70
CA ASP A 211 5.79 -4.81 -3.71
C ASP A 211 5.25 -6.24 -3.56
N ILE A 212 6.06 -7.22 -3.15
CA ILE A 212 5.59 -8.61 -2.87
C ILE A 212 4.58 -8.62 -1.71
N TRP A 213 4.82 -7.82 -0.67
CA TRP A 213 3.83 -7.63 0.39
C TRP A 213 2.53 -7.08 -0.18
N ALA A 214 2.60 -5.98 -0.93
CA ALA A 214 1.43 -5.30 -1.49
C ALA A 214 0.64 -6.21 -2.45
N MET A 215 1.32 -6.99 -3.32
CA MET A 215 0.69 -8.00 -4.18
C MET A 215 -0.08 -9.04 -3.36
N SER A 216 0.50 -9.51 -2.25
CA SER A 216 -0.13 -10.51 -1.37
C SER A 216 -1.31 -9.94 -0.60
N ALA A 217 -1.19 -8.71 -0.09
CA ALA A 217 -2.27 -7.98 0.56
C ALA A 217 -3.43 -7.72 -0.41
N LEU A 218 -3.13 -7.35 -1.64
CA LEU A 218 -4.09 -7.08 -2.69
C LEU A 218 -4.90 -8.35 -3.06
N LEU A 219 -4.20 -9.49 -3.21
CA LEU A 219 -4.88 -10.75 -3.50
C LEU A 219 -5.69 -11.25 -2.29
N THR A 220 -5.23 -10.98 -1.06
CA THR A 220 -5.98 -11.25 0.17
C THR A 220 -7.26 -10.43 0.24
N TRP A 221 -7.17 -9.13 -0.03
CA TRP A 221 -8.33 -8.24 -0.13
C TRP A 221 -9.32 -8.71 -1.20
N LEU A 222 -8.82 -9.08 -2.38
CA LEU A 222 -9.68 -9.57 -3.46
C LEU A 222 -10.43 -10.84 -3.07
N ALA A 223 -9.78 -11.74 -2.35
CA ALA A 223 -10.33 -13.02 -1.88
C ALA A 223 -11.24 -12.90 -0.65
N GLU A 224 -11.49 -11.70 -0.15
CA GLU A 224 -12.32 -11.48 1.03
C GLU A 224 -13.74 -12.03 0.82
N GLY A 225 -14.21 -12.84 1.77
CA GLY A 225 -15.50 -13.54 1.68
C GLY A 225 -15.55 -14.71 0.69
N ALA A 226 -14.45 -15.04 0.00
CA ALA A 226 -14.32 -16.20 -0.86
C ALA A 226 -13.76 -17.43 -0.12
N ALA A 227 -14.15 -18.62 -0.56
CA ALA A 227 -13.56 -19.87 -0.09
C ALA A 227 -12.27 -20.14 -0.87
N ILE A 228 -11.11 -19.81 -0.25
CA ILE A 228 -9.81 -20.04 -0.86
C ILE A 228 -9.07 -21.24 -0.27
N PRO A 229 -8.27 -21.97 -1.07
CA PRO A 229 -7.47 -23.10 -0.59
C PRO A 229 -6.53 -22.72 0.55
N PRO A 230 -6.29 -23.62 1.55
CA PRO A 230 -5.31 -23.38 2.60
C PRO A 230 -3.90 -23.09 2.07
N GLU A 231 -3.54 -23.69 0.93
CA GLU A 231 -2.29 -23.49 0.21
C GLU A 231 -2.13 -22.02 -0.20
N LEU A 232 -3.16 -21.42 -0.80
CA LEU A 232 -3.14 -20.02 -1.17
C LEU A 232 -2.99 -19.11 0.05
N ARG A 233 -3.71 -19.39 1.15
CA ARG A 233 -3.53 -18.62 2.40
C ARG A 233 -2.08 -18.63 2.88
N ARG A 234 -1.39 -19.79 2.80
CA ARG A 234 0.03 -19.90 3.18
C ARG A 234 0.93 -19.07 2.27
N VAL A 235 0.69 -19.09 0.96
CA VAL A 235 1.43 -18.29 -0.03
C VAL A 235 1.29 -16.80 0.27
N LEU A 236 0.05 -16.32 0.46
CA LEU A 236 -0.24 -14.92 0.74
C LEU A 236 0.32 -14.49 2.10
N SER A 237 0.16 -15.30 3.15
CA SER A 237 0.74 -15.03 4.48
C SER A 237 2.26 -14.97 4.45
N ARG A 238 2.92 -15.78 3.63
CA ARG A 238 4.37 -15.71 3.41
C ARG A 238 4.76 -14.39 2.76
N GLY A 239 4.03 -13.96 1.71
CA GLY A 239 4.27 -12.68 1.04
C GLY A 239 4.06 -11.49 1.95
N MET A 240 3.19 -11.60 2.95
CA MET A 240 2.96 -10.61 4.01
C MET A 240 3.80 -10.85 5.28
N SER A 241 4.93 -11.55 5.18
CA SER A 241 5.85 -11.68 6.31
C SER A 241 6.42 -10.32 6.72
N VAL A 242 6.41 -10.00 8.03
CA VAL A 242 7.03 -8.78 8.58
C VAL A 242 8.52 -8.70 8.21
N ARG A 243 9.19 -9.85 8.05
CA ARG A 243 10.57 -9.92 7.60
C ARG A 243 10.64 -10.03 6.09
N PRO A 244 11.12 -9.01 5.35
CA PRO A 244 11.16 -9.00 3.89
C PRO A 244 11.90 -10.21 3.28
N GLU A 245 12.97 -10.68 3.93
CA GLU A 245 13.78 -11.82 3.47
C GLU A 245 13.05 -13.18 3.52
N ARG A 246 11.90 -13.24 4.18
CA ARG A 246 11.05 -14.45 4.22
C ARG A 246 10.01 -14.50 3.11
N ARG A 247 9.79 -13.38 2.41
CA ARG A 247 8.84 -13.27 1.30
C ARG A 247 9.38 -14.02 0.08
N GLN A 248 8.58 -14.16 -0.96
CA GLN A 248 9.02 -14.69 -2.24
C GLN A 248 10.10 -13.78 -2.85
N LEU A 249 11.07 -14.38 -3.56
CA LEU A 249 12.23 -13.67 -4.09
C LEU A 249 11.90 -12.61 -5.16
N GLY A 250 10.72 -12.67 -5.78
CA GLY A 250 10.27 -11.72 -6.78
C GLY A 250 8.87 -12.06 -7.30
N ALA A 251 8.33 -11.19 -8.15
CA ALA A 251 6.96 -11.27 -8.63
C ALA A 251 6.66 -12.58 -9.37
N GLN A 252 7.60 -13.08 -10.18
CA GLN A 252 7.42 -14.33 -10.89
C GLN A 252 7.47 -15.56 -9.96
N ALA A 253 8.29 -15.54 -8.91
CA ALA A 253 8.30 -16.60 -7.90
C ALA A 253 6.98 -16.64 -7.13
N TRP A 254 6.47 -15.45 -6.76
CA TRP A 254 5.18 -15.28 -6.12
C TRP A 254 4.05 -15.81 -7.01
N LEU A 255 4.02 -15.46 -8.29
CA LEU A 255 2.98 -15.92 -9.23
C LEU A 255 2.96 -17.44 -9.34
N ARG A 256 4.13 -18.10 -9.53
CA ARG A 256 4.19 -19.56 -9.61
C ARG A 256 3.60 -20.25 -8.37
N GLU A 257 3.85 -19.71 -7.16
CA GLU A 257 3.28 -20.26 -5.93
C GLU A 257 1.76 -20.04 -5.88
N VAL A 258 1.25 -18.89 -6.33
CA VAL A 258 -0.19 -18.61 -6.42
C VAL A 258 -0.88 -19.54 -7.42
N GLU A 259 -0.31 -19.72 -8.61
CA GLU A 259 -0.84 -20.63 -9.64
C GLU A 259 -0.87 -22.07 -9.14
N ALA A 260 0.20 -22.54 -8.53
CA ALA A 260 0.25 -23.88 -7.94
C ALA A 260 -0.79 -24.09 -6.83
N ALA A 261 -1.02 -23.06 -6.01
CA ALA A 261 -2.02 -23.10 -4.92
C ALA A 261 -3.47 -23.05 -5.41
N LEU A 262 -3.72 -22.52 -6.60
CA LEU A 262 -5.04 -22.45 -7.25
C LEU A 262 -5.25 -23.53 -8.30
N ALA A 263 -4.23 -24.33 -8.62
CA ALA A 263 -4.38 -25.44 -9.53
C ALA A 263 -5.41 -26.47 -9.01
N PRO A 264 -6.29 -27.01 -9.86
CA PRO A 264 -7.17 -28.09 -9.44
C PRO A 264 -6.33 -29.28 -8.95
N PRO A 265 -6.80 -30.00 -7.89
CA PRO A 265 -6.09 -31.17 -7.41
C PRO A 265 -5.87 -32.14 -8.61
N ALA A 266 -4.63 -32.60 -8.74
CA ALA A 266 -4.32 -33.57 -9.77
C ALA A 266 -5.30 -34.77 -9.66
N PRO A 267 -5.87 -35.26 -10.78
CA PRO A 267 -6.72 -36.42 -10.73
C PRO A 267 -5.94 -37.54 -10.05
N THR A 268 -6.42 -37.99 -8.89
CA THR A 268 -5.87 -39.17 -8.23
C THR A 268 -5.96 -40.31 -9.25
N ALA A 269 -4.81 -40.73 -9.75
CA ALA A 269 -4.76 -41.95 -10.56
C ALA A 269 -5.50 -43.05 -9.81
N PRO A 270 -6.38 -43.83 -10.45
CA PRO A 270 -7.03 -44.94 -9.79
C PRO A 270 -5.94 -45.77 -9.14
N VAL A 271 -6.04 -45.90 -7.80
CA VAL A 271 -5.16 -46.83 -7.09
C VAL A 271 -5.53 -48.20 -7.62
N ASP A 272 -4.74 -48.66 -8.55
CA ASP A 272 -4.81 -50.06 -9.00
C ASP A 272 -4.74 -50.92 -7.74
N SER A 273 -5.87 -51.59 -7.45
CA SER A 273 -5.99 -52.42 -6.23
C SER A 273 -4.96 -53.53 -6.39
N ALA A 274 -3.77 -53.32 -5.82
CA ALA A 274 -2.80 -54.37 -5.68
C ALA A 274 -3.45 -55.54 -4.94
N PRO A 275 -3.28 -56.80 -5.40
CA PRO A 275 -3.86 -57.92 -4.71
C PRO A 275 -3.35 -58.01 -3.31
N ALA A 276 -4.29 -58.25 -2.36
CA ALA A 276 -4.04 -58.31 -0.93
C ALA A 276 -2.87 -59.25 -0.61
N ALA A 277 -1.81 -58.70 -0.02
CA ALA A 277 -0.73 -59.50 0.54
C ALA A 277 -1.23 -60.36 1.70
N PRO A 278 -0.72 -61.56 1.89
CA PRO A 278 -1.11 -62.43 2.98
C PRO A 278 -0.75 -61.85 4.35
N PRO A 279 -1.51 -62.16 5.41
CA PRO A 279 -1.33 -61.54 6.74
C PRO A 279 0.03 -61.88 7.34
N ASP A 280 0.76 -60.89 7.82
CA ASP A 280 2.02 -61.01 8.54
C ASP A 280 1.82 -61.74 9.87
N PRO A 281 2.79 -62.56 10.32
CA PRO A 281 2.75 -63.20 11.62
C PRO A 281 2.92 -62.20 12.77
N PRO A 282 2.38 -62.45 13.97
CA PRO A 282 2.35 -61.53 15.09
C PRO A 282 3.77 -61.18 15.59
N ARG A 283 4.10 -59.90 15.61
CA ARG A 283 5.36 -59.39 16.19
C ARG A 283 5.28 -59.36 17.72
N PRO A 284 6.34 -59.76 18.45
CA PRO A 284 6.36 -59.68 19.91
C PRO A 284 6.40 -58.23 20.41
N THR A 285 5.55 -57.96 21.39
CA THR A 285 5.50 -56.68 22.13
C THR A 285 6.76 -56.52 22.98
N ARG A 286 7.63 -55.61 22.61
CA ARG A 286 8.76 -55.20 23.45
C ARG A 286 8.39 -53.91 24.19
N ALA A 287 8.16 -54.07 25.48
CA ALA A 287 7.99 -52.97 26.41
C ALA A 287 9.26 -52.11 26.46
N TRP A 288 9.17 -50.85 26.08
CA TRP A 288 10.20 -49.86 26.36
C TRP A 288 9.65 -48.87 27.39
N ARG A 289 10.01 -49.17 28.61
CA ARG A 289 9.83 -48.27 29.76
C ARG A 289 11.04 -47.35 29.87
N SER A 290 10.75 -46.04 29.99
CA SER A 290 11.49 -45.06 30.78
C SER A 290 12.96 -44.76 30.43
N ARG A 291 13.18 -43.64 29.75
CA ARG A 291 14.32 -42.74 29.99
C ARG A 291 14.04 -41.41 29.29
N ALA A 292 13.27 -40.52 29.90
CA ALA A 292 13.17 -39.08 29.54
C ALA A 292 12.71 -38.30 30.79
N ALA A 293 13.61 -38.21 31.77
CA ALA A 293 13.44 -37.27 32.87
C ALA A 293 14.83 -36.90 33.40
N ALA A 294 15.58 -36.04 32.71
CA ALA A 294 16.78 -35.39 33.27
C ALA A 294 17.40 -34.32 32.31
N ILE A 295 16.63 -33.48 31.57
CA ILE A 295 17.19 -32.29 30.86
C ILE A 295 16.24 -31.08 30.97
N GLY A 296 15.53 -30.91 32.04
CA GLY A 296 14.60 -29.80 32.24
C GLY A 296 15.00 -28.76 33.29
N ALA A 297 16.16 -28.87 33.95
CA ALA A 297 16.45 -28.06 35.14
C ALA A 297 17.62 -27.07 35.02
N VAL A 298 18.25 -26.91 33.88
CA VAL A 298 19.45 -26.02 33.73
C VAL A 298 19.19 -24.75 32.91
N LEU A 299 18.04 -24.58 32.26
CA LEU A 299 17.74 -23.41 31.44
C LEU A 299 16.90 -22.33 32.13
N LEU A 300 16.54 -22.48 33.41
CA LEU A 300 15.72 -21.49 34.15
C LEU A 300 16.52 -20.56 35.09
N ALA A 301 17.85 -20.72 35.19
CA ALA A 301 18.68 -19.94 36.10
C ALA A 301 19.48 -18.80 35.44
N LEU A 302 19.42 -18.61 34.13
CA LEU A 302 20.21 -17.59 33.39
C LEU A 302 19.39 -16.42 32.82
N SER A 303 18.08 -16.39 33.00
CA SER A 303 17.20 -15.29 32.51
C SER A 303 16.82 -14.25 33.55
N GLY A 304 17.28 -14.38 34.80
CA GLY A 304 16.92 -13.46 35.91
C GLY A 304 17.89 -12.28 36.15
N ALA A 305 19.03 -12.22 35.48
CA ALA A 305 20.07 -11.25 35.81
C ALA A 305 20.26 -10.11 34.77
N LEU A 306 19.50 -10.11 33.68
CA LEU A 306 19.67 -9.11 32.59
C LEU A 306 18.58 -8.04 32.54
N THR A 307 17.56 -8.10 33.40
CA THR A 307 16.43 -7.14 33.38
C THR A 307 16.50 -6.07 34.46
N LEU A 308 17.52 -6.02 35.31
CA LEU A 308 17.65 -5.00 36.37
C LEU A 308 18.69 -3.91 36.07
N GLY A 309 19.39 -3.95 34.93
CA GLY A 309 20.45 -3.00 34.55
C GLY A 309 20.09 -1.91 33.56
N LEU A 310 18.85 -1.90 33.03
CA LEU A 310 18.46 -0.94 31.99
C LEU A 310 17.41 0.09 32.42
N TRP A 311 17.21 0.26 33.71
CA TRP A 311 16.19 1.20 34.25
C TRP A 311 16.76 2.45 34.93
N LEU A 312 18.05 2.75 34.75
CA LEU A 312 18.69 3.97 35.23
C LEU A 312 19.56 4.58 34.12
N GLY A 313 18.95 5.06 33.06
CA GLY A 313 19.59 5.79 31.98
C GLY A 313 18.74 6.94 31.53
N ASP A 314 19.10 8.14 31.97
CA ASP A 314 18.86 9.48 31.47
C ASP A 314 17.59 9.73 30.63
N GLU A 315 16.65 10.47 31.18
CA GLU A 315 15.72 11.29 30.40
C GLU A 315 16.55 12.24 29.53
N PRO A 316 16.30 12.27 28.20
CA PRO A 316 16.88 13.33 27.37
C PRO A 316 16.29 14.68 27.84
N ALA A 317 17.15 15.61 28.18
CA ALA A 317 16.79 16.98 28.47
C ALA A 317 15.93 17.56 27.34
N PRO A 318 14.91 18.38 27.64
CA PRO A 318 14.10 19.01 26.61
C PRO A 318 15.00 19.87 25.71
N PRO A 319 14.77 19.87 24.38
CA PRO A 319 15.56 20.68 23.46
C PRO A 319 15.46 22.15 23.87
N ALA A 320 16.61 22.84 23.87
CA ALA A 320 16.73 24.24 24.21
C ALA A 320 15.76 25.09 23.38
N ALA A 321 14.94 25.91 24.04
CA ALA A 321 14.03 26.84 23.41
C ALA A 321 14.82 27.76 22.46
N VAL A 322 14.56 27.65 21.18
CA VAL A 322 15.05 28.60 20.16
C VAL A 322 14.24 29.89 20.36
N ALA A 323 14.91 30.99 20.64
CA ALA A 323 14.26 32.28 20.85
C ALA A 323 13.51 32.72 19.59
N GLY A 324 12.17 32.72 19.64
CA GLY A 324 11.33 33.32 18.60
C GLY A 324 10.23 32.47 17.97
N ALA A 325 10.17 31.16 18.24
CA ALA A 325 9.07 30.32 17.75
C ALA A 325 8.62 29.31 18.80
N SER A 326 7.30 29.16 18.97
CA SER A 326 6.74 28.17 19.92
C SER A 326 5.44 27.58 19.41
N ILE A 327 5.18 26.34 19.79
CA ILE A 327 3.89 25.66 19.58
C ILE A 327 3.44 24.95 20.83
N SER A 328 2.14 24.97 21.11
CA SER A 328 1.54 24.23 22.24
C SER A 328 0.14 23.75 21.89
N ILE A 329 -0.32 22.74 22.63
CA ILE A 329 -1.65 22.15 22.50
C ILE A 329 -2.40 22.39 23.82
N SER A 330 -3.65 22.86 23.72
CA SER A 330 -4.60 22.85 24.81
C SER A 330 -5.82 22.00 24.48
N GLY A 331 -6.33 21.24 25.44
CA GLY A 331 -7.47 20.35 25.25
C GLY A 331 -7.71 19.47 26.47
N PRO A 332 -8.77 18.64 26.49
CA PRO A 332 -9.07 17.75 27.59
C PRO A 332 -8.02 16.62 27.69
N SER A 333 -7.62 16.30 28.92
CA SER A 333 -6.74 15.14 29.19
C SER A 333 -7.50 13.83 29.42
N GLU A 334 -8.83 13.90 29.59
CA GLU A 334 -9.72 12.75 29.75
C GLU A 334 -11.05 13.02 29.02
N ILE A 335 -11.56 12.04 28.28
CA ILE A 335 -12.82 12.09 27.52
C ILE A 335 -13.54 10.74 27.59
N ASP A 336 -14.88 10.73 27.48
CA ASP A 336 -15.68 9.52 27.44
C ASP A 336 -15.75 8.93 26.03
N VAL A 337 -15.99 7.62 25.92
CA VAL A 337 -16.23 6.96 24.62
C VAL A 337 -17.48 7.57 23.97
N GLY A 338 -17.34 8.07 22.73
CA GLY A 338 -18.39 8.74 21.97
C GLY A 338 -18.48 10.24 22.18
N GLU A 339 -17.73 10.80 23.14
CA GLU A 339 -17.65 12.23 23.36
C GLU A 339 -16.81 12.93 22.30
N GLU A 340 -17.20 14.16 21.95
CA GLU A 340 -16.47 15.01 21.01
C GLU A 340 -15.52 15.93 21.79
N ALA A 341 -14.22 15.80 21.56
CA ALA A 341 -13.18 16.59 22.19
C ALA A 341 -12.55 17.58 21.20
N ILE A 342 -12.35 18.82 21.62
CA ILE A 342 -11.71 19.87 20.82
C ILE A 342 -10.32 20.15 21.39
N PHE A 343 -9.32 20.17 20.50
CA PHE A 343 -7.94 20.54 20.82
C PHE A 343 -7.58 21.82 20.05
N THR A 344 -6.96 22.77 20.73
CA THR A 344 -6.59 24.08 20.16
C THR A 344 -5.07 24.23 20.11
N ALA A 345 -4.55 24.68 18.95
CA ALA A 345 -3.14 25.04 18.79
C ALA A 345 -2.91 26.49 19.20
N THR A 346 -1.87 26.72 20.00
CA THR A 346 -1.28 28.04 20.14
C THR A 346 0.08 28.02 19.47
N VAL A 347 0.25 28.83 18.42
CA VAL A 347 1.45 28.87 17.58
C VAL A 347 1.97 30.31 17.50
N ASP A 348 3.28 30.48 17.61
CA ASP A 348 3.96 31.76 17.48
C ASP A 348 5.25 31.59 16.66
N GLY A 349 5.54 32.50 15.77
CA GLY A 349 6.74 32.48 14.94
C GLY A 349 6.79 31.38 13.87
N VAL A 350 5.68 30.71 13.58
CA VAL A 350 5.56 29.69 12.52
C VAL A 350 4.39 30.01 11.58
N THR A 351 4.50 29.63 10.31
CA THR A 351 3.52 29.93 9.26
C THR A 351 2.65 28.75 8.89
N SER A 352 3.04 27.51 9.27
CA SER A 352 2.29 26.29 8.99
C SER A 352 2.55 25.24 10.05
N TRP A 353 1.53 24.45 10.37
CA TRP A 353 1.62 23.36 11.35
C TRP A 353 0.70 22.19 10.99
N SER A 354 0.98 21.04 11.55
CA SER A 354 0.18 19.82 11.34
C SER A 354 -0.19 19.13 12.63
N TRP A 355 -1.44 18.72 12.73
CA TRP A 355 -1.98 17.88 13.79
C TRP A 355 -1.92 16.41 13.41
N SER A 356 -1.58 15.55 14.37
CA SER A 356 -1.73 14.11 14.30
C SER A 356 -2.59 13.65 15.49
N LEU A 357 -3.77 13.09 15.20
CA LEU A 357 -4.71 12.60 16.19
C LEU A 357 -4.58 11.08 16.40
N PRO A 358 -4.92 10.55 17.59
CA PRO A 358 -4.91 9.09 17.86
C PRO A 358 -5.80 8.27 16.89
N THR A 359 -6.82 8.92 16.32
CA THR A 359 -7.70 8.36 15.28
C THR A 359 -7.06 8.24 13.91
N GLN A 360 -5.72 8.45 13.81
CA GLN A 360 -4.96 8.50 12.56
C GLN A 360 -5.44 9.59 11.57
N ARG A 361 -6.15 10.57 12.07
CA ARG A 361 -6.56 11.76 11.30
C ARG A 361 -5.47 12.83 11.43
N PHE A 362 -5.13 13.44 10.29
CA PHE A 362 -4.19 14.56 10.19
C PHE A 362 -4.92 15.79 9.69
N VAL A 363 -4.59 16.95 10.24
CA VAL A 363 -5.16 18.24 9.86
C VAL A 363 -4.02 19.26 9.80
N THR A 364 -3.98 20.09 8.75
CA THR A 364 -2.96 21.13 8.57
C THR A 364 -3.57 22.52 8.75
N ASP A 365 -2.77 23.44 9.31
CA ASP A 365 -3.05 24.87 9.42
C ASP A 365 -4.42 25.22 10.08
N SER A 366 -4.97 24.29 10.85
CA SER A 366 -6.18 24.53 11.64
C SER A 366 -5.83 24.96 13.05
N ALA A 367 -6.45 26.04 13.53
CA ALA A 367 -6.30 26.48 14.91
C ALA A 367 -6.92 25.48 15.90
N GLU A 368 -7.93 24.73 15.46
CA GLU A 368 -8.65 23.76 16.27
C GLU A 368 -8.86 22.45 15.49
N VAL A 369 -8.85 21.34 16.22
CA VAL A 369 -9.21 20.02 15.70
C VAL A 369 -10.15 19.30 16.63
N THR A 370 -11.09 18.56 16.06
CA THR A 370 -12.07 17.78 16.82
C THR A 370 -11.78 16.30 16.69
N MET A 371 -11.91 15.56 17.79
CA MET A 371 -11.76 14.11 17.86
C MET A 371 -12.94 13.49 18.59
N VAL A 372 -13.46 12.38 18.08
CA VAL A 372 -14.41 11.50 18.77
C VAL A 372 -13.70 10.17 19.04
N ALA A 373 -13.61 9.77 20.29
CA ALA A 373 -13.01 8.52 20.69
C ALA A 373 -14.02 7.36 20.55
N THR A 374 -13.61 6.26 19.90
CA THR A 374 -14.48 5.11 19.61
C THR A 374 -14.22 3.90 20.52
N SER A 375 -13.16 3.93 21.32
CA SER A 375 -12.79 2.85 22.25
C SER A 375 -11.96 3.40 23.41
N PRO A 376 -12.06 2.80 24.62
CA PRO A 376 -11.26 3.21 25.77
C PRO A 376 -9.77 2.93 25.53
N GLY A 377 -8.91 3.77 26.11
CA GLY A 377 -7.46 3.65 25.96
C GLY A 377 -6.73 4.97 26.19
N THR A 378 -5.45 5.01 25.88
CA THR A 378 -4.65 6.24 25.92
C THR A 378 -4.19 6.57 24.50
N GLY A 379 -4.40 7.82 24.08
CA GLY A 379 -3.96 8.33 22.80
C GLY A 379 -3.09 9.57 22.95
N GLU A 380 -2.37 9.93 21.92
CA GLU A 380 -1.51 11.10 21.86
C GLU A 380 -1.94 12.02 20.71
N VAL A 381 -2.23 13.28 21.03
CA VAL A 381 -2.45 14.35 20.05
C VAL A 381 -1.12 15.08 19.87
N VAL A 382 -0.62 15.13 18.64
CA VAL A 382 0.69 15.73 18.34
C VAL A 382 0.50 16.92 17.40
N LEU A 383 1.15 18.03 17.71
CA LEU A 383 1.25 19.21 16.85
C LEU A 383 2.72 19.36 16.42
N ARG A 384 2.95 19.49 15.13
CA ARG A 384 4.29 19.67 14.54
C ARG A 384 4.32 20.91 13.67
N SER A 385 5.44 21.58 13.70
CA SER A 385 5.73 22.73 12.83
C SER A 385 7.22 22.78 12.52
N ARG A 386 7.59 23.63 11.55
CA ARG A 386 8.98 23.94 11.23
C ARG A 386 9.14 25.44 11.13
N THR A 387 10.18 25.97 11.75
CA THR A 387 10.55 27.40 11.64
C THR A 387 11.15 27.70 10.25
N SER A 388 11.22 28.97 9.88
CA SER A 388 11.88 29.45 8.65
C SER A 388 13.34 29.02 8.54
N ASP A 389 13.99 28.75 9.66
CA ASP A 389 15.39 28.33 9.75
C ASP A 389 15.54 26.80 9.68
N GLY A 390 14.42 26.07 9.51
CA GLY A 390 14.39 24.61 9.37
C GLY A 390 14.35 23.83 10.68
N VAL A 391 14.20 24.48 11.83
CA VAL A 391 14.09 23.80 13.14
C VAL A 391 12.69 23.21 13.29
N GLU A 392 12.62 21.92 13.64
CA GLU A 392 11.35 21.24 13.92
C GLU A 392 10.89 21.52 15.35
N LEU A 393 9.63 21.90 15.48
CA LEU A 393 8.93 22.08 16.75
C LEU A 393 7.86 20.99 16.88
N GLU A 394 7.77 20.38 18.05
CA GLU A 394 6.77 19.36 18.35
C GLU A 394 6.17 19.63 19.73
N ALA A 395 4.84 19.59 19.81
CA ALA A 395 4.08 19.59 21.06
C ALA A 395 3.21 18.33 21.11
N ARG A 396 3.10 17.71 22.28
CA ARG A 396 2.33 16.49 22.52
C ARG A 396 1.34 16.70 23.64
N HIS A 397 0.14 16.15 23.49
CA HIS A 397 -0.91 16.15 24.49
C HIS A 397 -1.48 14.74 24.62
N ILE A 398 -1.36 14.16 25.81
CA ILE A 398 -1.87 12.82 26.09
C ILE A 398 -3.34 12.94 26.51
N VAL A 399 -4.20 12.15 25.85
CA VAL A 399 -5.62 12.05 26.17
C VAL A 399 -5.96 10.62 26.57
N ARG A 400 -6.65 10.49 27.69
CA ARG A 400 -7.17 9.22 28.21
C ARG A 400 -8.65 9.11 27.83
N VAL A 401 -9.02 8.01 27.18
CA VAL A 401 -10.41 7.70 26.87
C VAL A 401 -10.91 6.72 27.92
N VAL A 402 -11.95 7.08 28.62
CA VAL A 402 -12.62 6.27 29.65
C VAL A 402 -13.97 5.76 29.15
N GLU A 403 -14.52 4.70 29.79
CA GLU A 403 -15.80 4.10 29.41
C GLU A 403 -16.99 5.02 29.72
#